data_dac362bf9aa789528c7e6608e64f97a0
#
_entry.id   dac362bf9aa789528c7e6608e64f97a0
#
_cell.length_a   1.000
_cell.length_b   1.000
_cell.length_c   1.000
_cell.angle_alpha   90.00
_cell.angle_beta   90.00
_cell.angle_gamma   90.00
#
_symmetry.space_group_name_H-M   'P 1'
#
loop_
_entity.id
_entity.type
_entity.pdbx_description
1 polymer ?
#
loop_
_entity_poly.entity_id
_entity_poly.type
_entity_poly.pdbx_seq_one_letter_code
_entity_poly.pdbx_strand_id
1 'polypeptide(L)' 'MSFAVVVSDIAPLYTKPEPLCELADEALYGMVLEVLAREGMYCRVRTHYRYEGWTP' A
#
# COMPACT_ATOMS: atom_id res chain seq x y z
N MET A 1 8.29 -7.83 -11.91
CA MET A 1 7.62 -6.85 -11.04
C MET A 1 6.22 -7.32 -10.75
N SER A 2 5.74 -7.04 -9.56
CA SER A 2 4.38 -7.40 -9.16
C SER A 2 3.53 -6.15 -9.01
N PHE A 3 2.26 -6.28 -9.37
CA PHE A 3 1.31 -5.19 -9.26
C PHE A 3 0.04 -5.70 -8.58
N ALA A 4 -0.66 -4.79 -7.93
CA ALA A 4 -1.94 -5.08 -7.31
C ALA A 4 -2.92 -3.97 -7.63
N VAL A 5 -4.21 -4.27 -7.57
CA VAL A 5 -5.27 -3.29 -7.82
C VAL A 5 -6.05 -3.12 -6.53
N VAL A 6 -6.34 -1.87 -6.18
CA VAL A 6 -7.15 -1.56 -5.01
C VAL A 6 -8.60 -1.93 -5.31
N VAL A 7 -9.16 -2.85 -4.51
CA VAL A 7 -10.54 -3.32 -4.67
C VAL A 7 -11.46 -2.85 -3.55
N SER A 8 -10.93 -2.17 -2.56
CA SER A 8 -11.70 -1.50 -1.52
C SER A 8 -11.87 -0.03 -1.88
N ASP A 9 -12.76 0.68 -1.20
CA ASP A 9 -12.96 2.11 -1.47
C ASP A 9 -11.66 2.88 -1.24
N ILE A 10 -10.96 2.57 -0.16
CA ILE A 10 -9.70 3.18 0.20
C ILE A 10 -8.78 2.10 0.74
N ALA A 11 -7.52 2.10 0.34
CA ALA A 11 -6.49 1.24 0.91
C ALA A 11 -5.50 2.14 1.67
N PRO A 12 -5.42 2.00 3.00
CA PRO A 12 -4.47 2.82 3.77
C PRO A 12 -3.04 2.39 3.52
N LEU A 13 -2.14 3.36 3.40
CA LEU A 13 -0.71 3.13 3.26
C LEU A 13 -0.03 3.64 4.53
N TYR A 14 0.58 2.74 5.27
CA TYR A 14 1.21 3.06 6.55
C TYR A 14 2.71 3.23 6.38
N THR A 15 3.33 3.93 7.33
CA THR A 15 4.78 4.15 7.29
C THR A 15 5.57 2.90 7.63
N LYS A 16 4.95 1.96 8.35
CA LYS A 16 5.57 0.70 8.78
C LYS A 16 4.60 -0.46 8.64
N PRO A 17 5.09 -1.71 8.49
CA PRO A 17 4.23 -2.87 8.37
C PRO A 17 3.75 -3.39 9.73
N GLU A 18 3.10 -2.54 10.50
CA GLU A 18 2.61 -2.89 11.83
C GLU A 18 1.35 -2.11 12.14
N PRO A 19 0.48 -2.65 13.02
CA PRO A 19 -0.75 -1.96 13.40
C PRO A 19 -0.42 -0.71 14.22
N LEU A 20 -1.38 0.24 14.23
CA LEU A 20 -1.30 1.47 15.03
C LEU A 20 -0.12 2.37 14.67
N CYS A 21 0.44 2.21 13.49
CA CYS A 21 1.48 3.11 13.01
C CYS A 21 0.85 4.29 12.26
N GLU A 22 1.69 5.26 11.95
CA GLU A 22 1.24 6.48 11.29
C GLU A 22 0.82 6.20 9.85
N LEU A 23 -0.28 6.80 9.42
CA LEU A 23 -0.76 6.73 8.06
C LEU A 23 0.08 7.65 7.17
N ALA A 24 0.66 7.09 6.10
CA ALA A 24 1.46 7.86 5.16
C ALA A 24 0.61 8.45 4.05
N ASP A 25 -0.33 7.65 3.51
CA ASP A 25 -1.17 8.06 2.39
C ASP A 25 -2.33 7.08 2.27
N GLU A 26 -3.17 7.28 1.26
CA GLU A 26 -4.27 6.39 0.96
C GLU A 26 -4.35 6.15 -0.53
N ALA A 27 -4.59 4.90 -0.94
CA ALA A 27 -4.81 4.55 -2.32
C ALA A 27 -6.30 4.36 -2.56
N LEU A 28 -6.78 4.85 -3.68
CA LEU A 28 -8.20 4.83 -4.01
C LEU A 28 -8.56 3.61 -4.87
N TYR A 29 -9.84 3.25 -4.86
CA TYR A 29 -10.36 2.14 -5.65
C TYR A 29 -9.92 2.26 -7.12
N GLY A 30 -9.46 1.15 -7.65
CA GLY A 30 -9.04 1.09 -9.05
C GLY A 30 -7.59 1.48 -9.30
N MET A 31 -6.90 2.04 -8.30
CA MET A 31 -5.48 2.37 -8.46
C MET A 31 -4.65 1.10 -8.56
N VAL A 32 -3.68 1.12 -9.47
CA VAL A 32 -2.70 0.04 -9.59
C VAL A 32 -1.48 0.40 -8.78
N LEU A 33 -1.07 -0.52 -7.91
CA LEU A 33 0.08 -0.34 -7.03
C LEU A 33 1.18 -1.31 -7.41
N GLU A 34 2.41 -0.84 -7.46
CA GLU A 34 3.55 -1.72 -7.64
C GLU A 34 3.91 -2.33 -6.30
N VAL A 35 3.96 -3.67 -6.23
CA VAL A 35 4.31 -4.38 -5.01
C VAL A 35 5.82 -4.52 -4.94
N LEU A 36 6.43 -3.90 -3.94
CA LEU A 36 7.88 -3.85 -3.78
C LEU A 36 8.41 -4.94 -2.85
N ALA A 37 7.66 -5.27 -1.81
CA ALA A 37 8.09 -6.26 -0.82
C ALA A 37 6.88 -6.77 -0.04
N ARG A 38 7.07 -7.89 0.67
CA ARG A 38 6.06 -8.45 1.57
C ARG A 38 6.69 -8.70 2.92
N GLU A 39 5.95 -8.41 3.98
CA GLU A 39 6.39 -8.70 5.34
C GLU A 39 5.18 -9.06 6.18
N GLY A 40 5.09 -10.33 6.57
CA GLY A 40 3.92 -10.83 7.30
C GLY A 40 2.65 -10.63 6.49
N MET A 41 1.67 -9.95 7.05
CA MET A 41 0.40 -9.67 6.40
C MET A 41 0.40 -8.35 5.63
N TYR A 42 1.54 -7.68 5.56
CA TYR A 42 1.66 -6.38 4.91
C TYR A 42 2.44 -6.47 3.61
N CYS A 43 2.06 -5.62 2.65
CA CYS A 43 2.82 -5.44 1.42
C CYS A 43 3.32 -4.00 1.37
N ARG A 44 4.59 -3.85 1.03
CA ARG A 44 5.12 -2.53 0.72
C ARG A 44 4.79 -2.24 -0.73
N VAL A 45 4.11 -1.13 -0.98
CA VAL A 45 3.64 -0.76 -2.31
C VAL A 45 4.06 0.65 -2.67
N ARG A 46 4.06 0.93 -3.98
CA ARG A 46 4.35 2.25 -4.49
C ARG A 46 3.23 2.66 -5.45
N THR A 47 2.71 3.86 -5.28
CA THR A 47 1.69 4.42 -6.16
C THR A 47 2.33 4.92 -7.46
N HIS A 48 1.49 5.22 -8.45
CA HIS A 48 1.98 5.75 -9.73
C HIS A 48 2.62 7.13 -9.59
N TYR A 49 2.30 7.87 -8.54
CA TYR A 49 2.96 9.15 -8.24
C TYR A 49 4.12 8.99 -7.25
N ARG A 50 4.63 7.75 -7.12
CA ARG A 50 5.84 7.39 -6.38
C ARG A 50 5.76 7.55 -4.87
N TYR A 51 4.58 7.48 -4.33
CA TYR A 51 4.40 7.43 -2.89
C TYR A 51 4.46 5.99 -2.43
N GLU A 52 5.26 5.70 -1.40
CA GLU A 52 5.42 4.33 -0.90
C GLU A 52 4.81 4.19 0.49
N GLY A 53 4.31 3.00 0.77
CA GLY A 53 3.79 2.69 2.09
C GLY A 53 3.47 1.21 2.23
N TRP A 54 3.10 0.82 3.44
CA TRP A 54 2.74 -0.55 3.76
C TRP A 54 1.23 -0.67 3.87
N THR A 55 0.65 -1.70 3.25
CA THR A 55 -0.78 -1.97 3.31
C THR A 55 -1.03 -3.45 3.57
N PRO A 56 -2.04 -3.78 4.39
CA PRO A 56 -2.41 -5.18 4.65
C PRO A 56 -2.95 -5.88 3.42
#